data_3e673da11c19c4f11a69cd81a16477fe
#
_entry.id   3e673da11c19c4f11a69cd81a16477fe
#
_cell.length_a   1.000
_cell.length_b   1.000
_cell.length_c   1.000
_cell.angle_alpha   90.00
_cell.angle_beta   90.00
_cell.angle_gamma   90.00
#
_symmetry.space_group_name_H-M   'P 1'
#
loop_
_entity.id
_entity.type
_entity.pdbx_description
1 polymer ?
#
loop_
_entity_poly.entity_id
_entity_poly.type
_entity_poly.pdbx_seq_one_letter_code
_entity_poly.pdbx_strand_id
1 'polypeptide(L)'
;MNFQPFSDEQARVIVNLDQAYHVWMDALRTLNDMPYNMRIKEVSGREYLYEVTDRRGSMKSKGPIDPEKQAEFDQYKTEKAELKDRLALSKETLTEQASLYRALRLPMLPADAGKILREADRLRFLGDQAMVVGTNALIAYALEANGFIRDAPQETMDFDMALTGLNADEDRPTLWKVLKE
;
A
#
# COMPACT_ATOMS: atom_id res chain seq x y z
N MET A 1 4.13 -4.03 34.79
CA MET A 1 3.65 -3.64 33.44
C MET A 1 2.26 -3.07 33.62
N ASN A 2 2.06 -1.79 33.39
CA ASN A 2 0.78 -1.12 33.61
C ASN A 2 0.01 -1.15 32.27
N PHE A 3 -1.03 -1.98 32.19
CA PHE A 3 -1.87 -2.14 31.02
C PHE A 3 -3.21 -1.40 31.23
N GLN A 4 -3.62 -0.61 30.26
CA GLN A 4 -4.88 0.09 30.25
C GLN A 4 -5.68 -0.32 29.00
N PRO A 5 -6.83 -1.02 29.14
CA PRO A 5 -7.67 -1.37 28.00
C PRO A 5 -8.11 -0.13 27.22
N PHE A 6 -8.29 -0.28 25.91
CA PHE A 6 -8.94 0.74 25.10
C PHE A 6 -10.42 0.83 25.45
N SER A 7 -10.99 2.02 25.30
CA SER A 7 -12.45 2.18 25.35
C SER A 7 -13.10 1.55 24.11
N ASP A 8 -14.40 1.29 24.18
CA ASP A 8 -15.16 0.78 23.04
C ASP A 8 -15.07 1.70 21.82
N GLU A 9 -15.01 3.01 22.02
CA GLU A 9 -14.85 3.99 20.95
C GLU A 9 -13.45 3.88 20.31
N GLN A 10 -12.39 3.73 21.12
CA GLN A 10 -11.03 3.56 20.65
C GLN A 10 -10.89 2.24 19.85
N ALA A 11 -11.41 1.14 20.37
CA ALA A 11 -11.40 -0.14 19.69
C ALA A 11 -12.15 -0.08 18.34
N ARG A 12 -13.31 0.57 18.30
CA ARG A 12 -14.08 0.75 17.06
C ARG A 12 -13.33 1.56 16.02
N VAL A 13 -12.65 2.66 16.42
CA VAL A 13 -11.86 3.48 15.50
C VAL A 13 -10.66 2.71 14.95
N ILE A 14 -10.01 1.85 15.75
CA ILE A 14 -8.94 0.97 15.28
C ILE A 14 -9.45 0.05 14.18
N VAL A 15 -10.57 -0.65 14.40
CA VAL A 15 -11.15 -1.56 13.41
C VAL A 15 -11.55 -0.82 12.13
N ASN A 16 -12.19 0.34 12.24
CA ASN A 16 -12.59 1.13 11.08
C ASN A 16 -11.39 1.63 10.28
N LEU A 17 -10.31 2.06 10.96
CA LEU A 17 -9.08 2.50 10.30
C LEU A 17 -8.40 1.35 9.56
N ASP A 18 -8.33 0.17 10.18
CA ASP A 18 -7.77 -1.03 9.60
C ASP A 18 -8.53 -1.43 8.32
N GLN A 19 -9.85 -1.49 8.38
CA GLN A 19 -10.69 -1.78 7.22
C GLN A 19 -10.50 -0.75 6.09
N ALA A 20 -10.47 0.55 6.43
CA ALA A 20 -10.25 1.60 5.46
C ALA A 20 -8.87 1.52 4.81
N TYR A 21 -7.85 1.16 5.61
CA TYR A 21 -6.49 0.95 5.13
C TYR A 21 -6.40 -0.21 4.12
N HIS A 22 -7.00 -1.35 4.44
CA HIS A 22 -7.01 -2.51 3.54
C HIS A 22 -7.70 -2.20 2.21
N VAL A 23 -8.87 -1.55 2.23
CA VAL A 23 -9.57 -1.15 1.00
C VAL A 23 -8.72 -0.22 0.13
N TRP A 24 -8.05 0.76 0.76
CA TRP A 24 -7.18 1.69 0.06
C TRP A 24 -5.93 0.99 -0.51
N MET A 25 -5.27 0.13 0.29
CA MET A 25 -4.06 -0.58 -0.12
C MET A 25 -4.34 -1.56 -1.25
N ASP A 26 -5.46 -2.29 -1.21
CA ASP A 26 -5.87 -3.20 -2.27
C ASP A 26 -6.13 -2.47 -3.59
N ALA A 27 -6.83 -1.34 -3.54
CA ALA A 27 -7.04 -0.51 -4.73
C ALA A 27 -5.72 0.03 -5.30
N LEU A 28 -4.79 0.44 -4.42
CA LEU A 28 -3.46 0.91 -4.81
C LEU A 28 -2.62 -0.19 -5.46
N ARG A 29 -2.61 -1.39 -4.88
CA ARG A 29 -1.91 -2.55 -5.42
C ARG A 29 -2.47 -2.95 -6.79
N THR A 30 -3.78 -3.08 -6.89
CA THR A 30 -4.44 -3.43 -8.16
C THR A 30 -4.13 -2.41 -9.25
N LEU A 31 -4.16 -1.11 -8.93
CA LEU A 31 -3.81 -0.06 -9.89
C LEU A 31 -2.33 -0.13 -10.32
N ASN A 32 -1.42 -0.49 -9.40
CA ASN A 32 0.00 -0.64 -9.72
C ASN A 32 0.32 -1.90 -10.54
N ASP A 33 -0.50 -2.95 -10.39
CA ASP A 33 -0.37 -4.19 -11.16
C ASP A 33 -0.90 -4.03 -12.60
N MET A 34 -1.69 -2.98 -12.87
CA MET A 34 -2.15 -2.65 -14.22
C MET A 34 -1.04 -2.03 -15.07
N PRO A 35 -1.13 -2.15 -16.42
CA PRO A 35 -0.26 -1.40 -17.33
C PRO A 35 -0.28 0.11 -17.00
N TYR A 36 0.89 0.75 -17.09
CA TYR A 36 0.98 2.20 -16.80
C TYR A 36 -0.01 3.00 -17.66
N ASN A 37 -0.12 2.66 -18.95
CA ASN A 37 -1.17 3.15 -19.83
C ASN A 37 -1.33 2.21 -21.05
N MET A 38 -2.47 2.33 -21.74
CA MET A 38 -2.66 1.74 -23.05
C MET A 38 -3.04 2.83 -24.05
N ARG A 39 -2.60 2.71 -25.29
CA ARG A 39 -2.88 3.66 -26.37
C ARG A 39 -3.07 2.95 -27.68
N ILE A 40 -4.00 3.47 -28.50
CA ILE A 40 -4.11 3.11 -29.91
C ILE A 40 -3.31 4.14 -30.71
N LYS A 41 -2.48 3.69 -31.62
CA LYS A 41 -1.69 4.52 -32.54
C LYS A 41 -1.79 4.00 -33.95
N GLU A 42 -1.91 4.92 -34.89
CA GLU A 42 -1.83 4.62 -36.31
C GLU A 42 -0.37 4.54 -36.77
N VAL A 43 -0.03 3.46 -37.45
CA VAL A 43 1.27 3.23 -38.07
C VAL A 43 1.03 2.73 -39.51
N SER A 44 1.50 3.50 -40.49
CA SER A 44 1.37 3.17 -41.92
C SER A 44 -0.09 2.88 -42.35
N GLY A 45 -1.04 3.70 -41.88
CA GLY A 45 -2.46 3.59 -42.23
C GLY A 45 -3.20 2.46 -41.51
N ARG A 46 -2.61 1.85 -40.48
CA ARG A 46 -3.24 0.80 -39.68
C ARG A 46 -3.09 1.09 -38.19
N GLU A 47 -4.15 0.87 -37.42
CA GLU A 47 -4.16 1.07 -35.98
C GLU A 47 -3.57 -0.12 -35.24
N TYR A 48 -2.78 0.17 -34.19
CA TYR A 48 -2.14 -0.81 -33.32
C TYR A 48 -2.40 -0.46 -31.85
N LEU A 49 -2.62 -1.47 -31.03
CA LEU A 49 -2.65 -1.33 -29.58
C LEU A 49 -1.23 -1.37 -29.02
N TYR A 50 -0.92 -0.40 -28.16
CA TYR A 50 0.34 -0.31 -27.43
C TYR A 50 0.09 -0.29 -25.93
N GLU A 51 0.87 -1.06 -25.21
CA GLU A 51 1.03 -0.97 -23.77
C GLU A 51 2.17 -0.01 -23.43
N VAL A 52 1.89 1.01 -22.63
CA VAL A 52 2.90 1.93 -22.10
C VAL A 52 3.38 1.35 -20.78
N THR A 53 4.67 1.06 -20.68
CA THR A 53 5.23 0.31 -19.55
C THR A 53 5.76 1.20 -18.42
N ASP A 54 6.07 2.48 -18.73
CA ASP A 54 6.64 3.41 -17.74
C ASP A 54 6.21 4.86 -17.96
N ARG A 55 6.57 5.72 -17.01
CA ARG A 55 6.33 7.17 -17.09
C ARG A 55 7.10 7.87 -18.21
N ARG A 56 8.18 7.26 -18.72
CA ARG A 56 9.00 7.81 -19.82
C ARG A 56 8.33 7.57 -21.17
N GLY A 57 7.27 6.75 -21.18
CA GLY A 57 6.50 6.48 -22.39
C GLY A 57 7.05 5.32 -23.21
N SER A 58 7.88 4.47 -22.63
CA SER A 58 8.29 3.20 -23.26
C SER A 58 7.06 2.39 -23.61
N MET A 59 7.00 1.83 -24.83
CA MET A 59 5.82 1.16 -25.35
C MET A 59 6.16 -0.19 -25.92
N LYS A 60 5.28 -1.16 -25.67
CA LYS A 60 5.28 -2.48 -26.27
C LYS A 60 4.06 -2.65 -27.14
N SER A 61 4.24 -3.01 -28.42
CA SER A 61 3.10 -3.27 -29.29
C SER A 61 2.44 -4.59 -28.94
N LYS A 62 1.10 -4.57 -28.85
CA LYS A 62 0.24 -5.75 -28.70
C LYS A 62 -0.32 -6.24 -30.03
N GLY A 63 0.03 -5.56 -31.12
CA GLY A 63 -0.38 -5.90 -32.49
C GLY A 63 -1.45 -4.97 -33.06
N PRO A 64 -1.90 -5.23 -34.30
CA PRO A 64 -2.93 -4.44 -34.95
C PRO A 64 -4.26 -4.58 -34.21
N ILE A 65 -5.08 -3.51 -34.26
CA ILE A 65 -6.41 -3.49 -33.68
C ILE A 65 -7.30 -4.49 -34.43
N ASP A 66 -7.97 -5.31 -33.65
CA ASP A 66 -9.05 -6.21 -34.02
C ASP A 66 -10.16 -6.07 -32.94
N PRO A 67 -11.34 -6.69 -33.11
CA PRO A 67 -12.42 -6.57 -32.12
C PRO A 67 -12.04 -7.01 -30.71
N GLU A 68 -11.16 -8.00 -30.55
CA GLU A 68 -10.68 -8.50 -29.26
C GLU A 68 -9.80 -7.45 -28.56
N LYS A 69 -8.84 -6.87 -29.28
CA LYS A 69 -7.96 -5.83 -28.74
C LYS A 69 -8.67 -4.52 -28.48
N GLN A 70 -9.69 -4.20 -29.26
CA GLN A 70 -10.55 -3.05 -29.00
C GLN A 70 -11.31 -3.27 -27.68
N ALA A 71 -11.89 -4.45 -27.46
CA ALA A 71 -12.56 -4.79 -26.21
C ALA A 71 -11.60 -4.77 -25.02
N GLU A 72 -10.37 -5.30 -25.16
CA GLU A 72 -9.32 -5.22 -24.15
C GLU A 72 -8.98 -3.77 -23.78
N PHE A 73 -8.85 -2.91 -24.77
CA PHE A 73 -8.56 -1.48 -24.56
C PHE A 73 -9.69 -0.77 -23.82
N ASP A 74 -10.94 -1.02 -24.20
CA ASP A 74 -12.11 -0.40 -23.60
C ASP A 74 -12.32 -0.90 -22.16
N GLN A 75 -12.15 -2.20 -21.93
CA GLN A 75 -12.17 -2.79 -20.59
C GLN A 75 -11.09 -2.17 -19.70
N TYR A 76 -9.84 -2.10 -20.18
CA TYR A 76 -8.74 -1.47 -19.45
C TYR A 76 -9.06 -0.03 -19.03
N LYS A 77 -9.63 0.77 -19.94
CA LYS A 77 -10.00 2.16 -19.64
C LYS A 77 -11.06 2.26 -18.55
N THR A 78 -12.08 1.41 -18.64
CA THR A 78 -13.17 1.36 -17.66
C THR A 78 -12.64 0.94 -16.29
N GLU A 79 -11.95 -0.19 -16.21
CA GLU A 79 -11.39 -0.72 -14.96
C GLU A 79 -10.41 0.27 -14.31
N LYS A 80 -9.56 0.91 -15.12
CA LYS A 80 -8.60 1.90 -14.59
C LYS A 80 -9.27 3.14 -14.06
N ALA A 81 -10.37 3.60 -14.68
CA ALA A 81 -11.15 4.73 -14.18
C ALA A 81 -11.82 4.37 -12.84
N GLU A 82 -12.50 3.23 -12.77
CA GLU A 82 -13.14 2.73 -11.56
C GLU A 82 -12.15 2.54 -10.39
N LEU A 83 -10.96 1.99 -10.68
CA LEU A 83 -9.91 1.83 -9.66
C LEU A 83 -9.37 3.16 -9.15
N LYS A 84 -9.23 4.17 -10.02
CA LYS A 84 -8.81 5.51 -9.60
C LYS A 84 -9.87 6.17 -8.71
N ASP A 85 -11.13 6.04 -9.06
CA ASP A 85 -12.23 6.58 -8.27
C ASP A 85 -12.31 5.85 -6.91
N ARG A 86 -12.20 4.52 -6.89
CA ARG A 86 -12.14 3.73 -5.67
C ARG A 86 -10.94 4.13 -4.79
N LEU A 87 -9.77 4.35 -5.39
CA LEU A 87 -8.57 4.79 -4.67
C LEU A 87 -8.76 6.18 -4.05
N ALA A 88 -9.39 7.11 -4.75
CA ALA A 88 -9.66 8.46 -4.26
C ALA A 88 -10.63 8.42 -3.07
N LEU A 89 -11.76 7.73 -3.21
CA LEU A 89 -12.78 7.59 -2.16
C LEU A 89 -12.23 6.86 -0.92
N SER A 90 -11.51 5.75 -1.12
CA SER A 90 -10.92 5.01 0.00
C SER A 90 -9.84 5.82 0.73
N LYS A 91 -9.08 6.66 0.02
CA LYS A 91 -8.12 7.58 0.64
C LYS A 91 -8.80 8.66 1.49
N GLU A 92 -9.93 9.18 1.05
CA GLU A 92 -10.74 10.13 1.83
C GLU A 92 -11.20 9.50 3.15
N THR A 93 -11.85 8.33 3.06
CA THR A 93 -12.30 7.56 4.24
C THR A 93 -11.12 7.24 5.19
N LEU A 94 -9.99 6.79 4.64
CA LEU A 94 -8.78 6.51 5.42
C LEU A 94 -8.28 7.76 6.16
N THR A 95 -8.32 8.93 5.50
CA THR A 95 -7.89 10.21 6.09
C THR A 95 -8.79 10.62 7.24
N GLU A 96 -10.11 10.44 7.11
CA GLU A 96 -11.07 10.71 8.16
C GLU A 96 -10.83 9.79 9.37
N GLN A 97 -10.73 8.48 9.15
CA GLN A 97 -10.47 7.51 10.23
C GLN A 97 -9.13 7.77 10.91
N ALA A 98 -8.08 8.11 10.16
CA ALA A 98 -6.78 8.49 10.73
C ALA A 98 -6.86 9.78 11.56
N SER A 99 -7.75 10.70 11.25
CA SER A 99 -7.99 11.90 12.04
C SER A 99 -8.66 11.59 13.38
N LEU A 100 -9.66 10.70 13.38
CA LEU A 100 -10.31 10.20 14.59
C LEU A 100 -9.32 9.42 15.47
N TYR A 101 -8.51 8.56 14.87
CA TYR A 101 -7.47 7.79 15.55
C TYR A 101 -6.49 8.71 16.31
N ARG A 102 -6.02 9.80 15.67
CA ARG A 102 -5.17 10.81 16.32
C ARG A 102 -5.89 11.58 17.42
N ALA A 103 -7.14 11.94 17.21
CA ALA A 103 -7.95 12.66 18.21
C ALA A 103 -8.12 11.85 19.49
N LEU A 104 -8.23 10.53 19.39
CA LEU A 104 -8.33 9.60 20.51
C LEU A 104 -6.98 9.25 21.15
N ARG A 105 -5.88 9.83 20.67
CA ARG A 105 -4.52 9.63 21.16
C ARG A 105 -4.11 8.15 21.23
N LEU A 106 -4.51 7.39 20.23
CA LEU A 106 -4.14 5.99 20.04
C LEU A 106 -2.65 5.86 19.72
N PRO A 107 -2.01 4.70 19.97
CA PRO A 107 -0.59 4.49 19.73
C PRO A 107 -0.21 4.75 18.27
N MET A 108 0.83 5.55 18.01
CA MET A 108 1.27 5.89 16.66
C MET A 108 2.74 5.61 16.44
N LEU A 109 3.07 5.17 15.24
CA LEU A 109 4.45 5.09 14.77
C LEU A 109 4.98 6.48 14.38
N PRO A 110 6.30 6.70 14.48
CA PRO A 110 6.96 7.84 13.85
C PRO A 110 6.61 7.92 12.35
N ALA A 111 6.51 9.13 11.83
CA ALA A 111 6.05 9.36 10.45
C ALA A 111 6.92 8.63 9.40
N ASP A 112 8.23 8.59 9.61
CA ASP A 112 9.16 7.94 8.68
C ASP A 112 9.06 6.41 8.74
N ALA A 113 8.93 5.82 9.93
CA ALA A 113 8.63 4.40 10.09
C ALA A 113 7.31 4.03 9.37
N GLY A 114 6.28 4.86 9.53
CA GLY A 114 5.01 4.68 8.83
C GLY A 114 5.10 4.76 7.30
N LYS A 115 6.01 5.58 6.74
CA LYS A 115 6.26 5.62 5.27
C LYS A 115 6.91 4.32 4.79
N ILE A 116 7.97 3.88 5.49
CA ILE A 116 8.69 2.64 5.17
C ILE A 116 7.72 1.46 5.20
N LEU A 117 6.91 1.35 6.25
CA LEU A 117 5.95 0.25 6.39
C LEU A 117 4.89 0.25 5.29
N ARG A 118 4.32 1.41 4.94
CA ARG A 118 3.34 1.49 3.85
C ARG A 118 3.93 1.08 2.50
N GLU A 119 5.19 1.45 2.23
CA GLU A 119 5.86 1.06 1.00
C GLU A 119 6.18 -0.44 1.00
N ALA A 120 6.67 -0.98 2.13
CA ALA A 120 6.92 -2.41 2.30
C ALA A 120 5.62 -3.23 2.12
N ASP A 121 4.52 -2.75 2.68
CA ASP A 121 3.21 -3.38 2.54
C ASP A 121 2.68 -3.27 1.10
N ARG A 122 2.82 -2.11 0.45
CA ARG A 122 2.47 -1.93 -0.96
C ARG A 122 3.19 -2.93 -1.87
N LEU A 123 4.45 -3.23 -1.57
CA LEU A 123 5.28 -4.19 -2.31
C LEU A 123 5.08 -5.64 -1.86
N ARG A 124 4.15 -5.91 -0.94
CA ARG A 124 3.90 -7.24 -0.36
C ARG A 124 5.14 -7.83 0.31
N PHE A 125 5.98 -6.96 0.88
CA PHE A 125 7.23 -7.35 1.53
C PHE A 125 7.04 -7.69 3.01
N LEU A 126 6.01 -7.12 3.65
CA LEU A 126 5.67 -7.42 5.05
C LEU A 126 4.95 -8.76 5.18
N GLY A 127 5.25 -9.48 6.26
CA GLY A 127 4.71 -10.78 6.58
C GLY A 127 5.69 -11.90 6.22
N ASP A 128 5.77 -12.26 4.96
CA ASP A 128 6.56 -13.41 4.53
C ASP A 128 8.08 -13.14 4.49
N GLN A 129 8.49 -11.93 4.09
CA GLN A 129 9.90 -11.59 3.86
C GLN A 129 10.47 -10.67 4.94
N ALA A 130 9.64 -9.90 5.63
CA ALA A 130 10.06 -8.98 6.66
C ALA A 130 9.01 -8.81 7.76
N MET A 131 9.49 -8.59 8.98
CA MET A 131 8.67 -8.21 10.11
C MET A 131 9.30 -7.03 10.87
N VAL A 132 8.46 -6.22 11.48
CA VAL A 132 8.92 -5.16 12.39
C VAL A 132 9.31 -5.80 13.71
N VAL A 133 10.46 -5.40 14.22
CA VAL A 133 10.98 -5.83 15.53
C VAL A 133 11.36 -4.61 16.38
N GLY A 134 11.85 -4.85 17.59
CA GLY A 134 12.28 -3.77 18.48
C GLY A 134 11.12 -2.93 19.00
N THR A 135 11.41 -1.67 19.33
CA THR A 135 10.46 -0.77 20.01
C THR A 135 9.26 -0.43 19.13
N ASN A 136 9.44 -0.33 17.83
CA ASN A 136 8.34 -0.04 16.90
C ASN A 136 7.29 -1.16 16.83
N ALA A 137 7.66 -2.41 17.15
CA ALA A 137 6.73 -3.53 17.25
C ALA A 137 5.78 -3.43 18.45
N LEU A 138 6.16 -2.69 19.50
CA LEU A 138 5.34 -2.54 20.70
C LEU A 138 3.98 -1.92 20.42
N ILE A 139 3.87 -1.08 19.39
CA ILE A 139 2.60 -0.50 18.96
C ILE A 139 1.67 -1.58 18.41
N ALA A 140 2.18 -2.50 17.61
CA ALA A 140 1.40 -3.64 17.12
C ALA A 140 0.91 -4.51 18.28
N TYR A 141 1.77 -4.79 19.25
CA TYR A 141 1.37 -5.54 20.45
C TYR A 141 0.33 -4.81 21.29
N ALA A 142 0.40 -3.47 21.40
CA ALA A 142 -0.62 -2.68 22.09
C ALA A 142 -1.99 -2.76 21.39
N LEU A 143 -2.00 -2.72 20.05
CA LEU A 143 -3.22 -2.86 19.24
C LEU A 143 -3.80 -4.27 19.36
N GLU A 144 -2.98 -5.31 19.24
CA GLU A 144 -3.40 -6.71 19.41
C GLU A 144 -3.93 -7.01 20.82
N ALA A 145 -3.29 -6.45 21.84
CA ALA A 145 -3.73 -6.57 23.22
C ALA A 145 -4.98 -5.72 23.55
N ASN A 146 -5.46 -4.92 22.60
CA ASN A 146 -6.57 -4.00 22.76
C ASN A 146 -6.39 -3.03 23.93
N GLY A 147 -5.18 -2.42 24.07
CA GLY A 147 -4.90 -1.49 25.18
C GLY A 147 -3.52 -0.85 25.12
N PHE A 148 -3.34 0.15 25.99
CA PHE A 148 -2.06 0.86 26.14
C PHE A 148 -1.09 0.07 27.02
N ILE A 149 0.15 -0.05 26.59
CA ILE A 149 1.28 -0.57 27.37
C ILE A 149 2.05 0.62 27.94
N ARG A 150 1.66 1.09 29.13
CA ARG A 150 2.08 2.41 29.65
C ARG A 150 3.56 2.53 29.99
N ASP A 151 4.23 1.44 30.34
CA ASP A 151 5.64 1.45 30.73
C ASP A 151 6.57 1.08 29.57
N ALA A 152 6.04 0.99 28.34
CA ALA A 152 6.85 0.71 27.16
C ALA A 152 7.56 1.99 26.69
N PRO A 153 8.78 1.90 26.18
CA PRO A 153 9.42 3.02 25.47
C PRO A 153 8.52 3.51 24.33
N GLN A 154 8.21 4.79 24.32
CA GLN A 154 7.22 5.34 23.37
C GLN A 154 7.86 5.88 22.09
N GLU A 155 9.15 6.20 22.10
CA GLU A 155 9.86 6.73 20.93
C GLU A 155 11.27 6.18 20.84
N THR A 156 11.61 5.63 19.69
CA THR A 156 12.99 5.44 19.25
C THR A 156 13.16 6.06 17.87
N MET A 157 14.34 6.64 17.63
CA MET A 157 14.70 7.14 16.29
C MET A 157 15.09 5.99 15.36
N ASP A 158 15.32 4.80 15.92
CA ASP A 158 15.73 3.62 15.17
C ASP A 158 14.51 2.81 14.75
N PHE A 159 14.52 2.36 13.51
CA PHE A 159 13.49 1.50 12.94
C PHE A 159 14.09 0.14 12.60
N ASP A 160 13.74 -0.87 13.37
CA ASP A 160 14.27 -2.22 13.24
C ASP A 160 13.33 -3.12 12.46
N MET A 161 13.85 -3.80 11.44
CA MET A 161 13.18 -4.86 10.69
C MET A 161 14.02 -6.13 10.74
N ALA A 162 13.39 -7.25 11.03
CA ALA A 162 13.96 -8.57 10.81
C ALA A 162 13.54 -9.08 9.43
N LEU A 163 14.51 -9.60 8.69
CA LEU A 163 14.29 -10.19 7.37
C LEU A 163 14.24 -11.70 7.55
N THR A 164 13.15 -12.31 7.08
CA THR A 164 12.89 -13.75 7.18
C THR A 164 12.82 -14.33 5.77
N GLY A 165 13.57 -15.39 5.50
CA GLY A 165 13.47 -16.13 4.23
C GLY A 165 14.03 -15.43 2.99
N LEU A 166 14.88 -14.39 3.17
CA LEU A 166 15.47 -13.69 2.04
C LEU A 166 16.35 -14.60 1.20
N ASN A 167 16.00 -14.74 -0.06
CA ASN A 167 16.94 -15.12 -1.10
C ASN A 167 17.73 -13.84 -1.49
N ALA A 168 18.95 -13.70 -0.95
CA ALA A 168 19.72 -12.43 -0.98
C ALA A 168 19.90 -11.85 -2.40
N ASP A 169 19.83 -12.67 -3.44
CA ASP A 169 20.03 -12.23 -4.82
C ASP A 169 18.72 -11.78 -5.50
N GLU A 170 17.57 -12.33 -5.09
CA GLU A 170 16.26 -12.02 -5.69
C GLU A 170 15.56 -10.84 -4.98
N ASP A 171 15.76 -10.71 -3.66
CA ASP A 171 14.99 -9.77 -2.83
C ASP A 171 15.68 -8.42 -2.57
N ARG A 172 17.00 -8.31 -2.81
CA ARG A 172 17.75 -7.05 -2.68
C ARG A 172 17.14 -5.86 -3.40
N PRO A 173 16.66 -5.97 -4.66
CA PRO A 173 16.09 -4.83 -5.36
C PRO A 173 14.81 -4.31 -4.70
N THR A 174 14.02 -5.20 -4.09
CA THR A 174 12.77 -4.86 -3.40
C THR A 174 13.07 -4.17 -2.07
N LEU A 175 14.01 -4.69 -1.29
CA LEU A 175 14.47 -4.07 -0.05
C LEU A 175 14.99 -2.64 -0.29
N TRP A 176 15.82 -2.45 -1.32
CA TRP A 176 16.33 -1.12 -1.67
C TRP A 176 15.25 -0.14 -2.12
N LYS A 177 14.16 -0.60 -2.71
CA LYS A 177 13.01 0.25 -3.04
C LYS A 177 12.29 0.72 -1.77
N VAL A 178 12.10 -0.19 -0.81
CA VAL A 178 11.46 0.12 0.47
C VAL A 178 12.26 1.15 1.28
N LEU A 179 13.59 1.04 1.28
CA LEU A 179 14.47 1.87 2.10
C LEU A 179 14.84 3.22 1.48
N LYS A 180 14.55 3.44 0.19
CA LYS A 180 14.90 4.69 -0.52
C LYS A 180 13.78 5.72 -0.58
N GLU A 181 12.59 5.37 -0.16
CA GLU A 181 11.42 6.27 -0.08
C GLU A 181 11.34 6.98 1.28
#